data_3431eb9010d44ab5f8b1188abd29074d
#
_entry.id   3431eb9010d44ab5f8b1188abd29074d
#
_cell.length_a   1.000
_cell.length_b   1.000
_cell.length_c   1.000
_cell.angle_alpha   90.00
_cell.angle_beta   90.00
_cell.angle_gamma   90.00
#
_symmetry.space_group_name_H-M   'P 1'
#
loop_
_entity.id
_entity.type
_entity.pdbx_description
1 polymer ?
#
loop_
_entity_poly.entity_id
_entity_poly.type
_entity_poly.pdbx_seq_one_letter_code
_entity_poly.pdbx_strand_id
1 'polypeptide(L)'
;MDKINGAYTQTMTMRSLISDNASLLTALARFDIPLGFGDKTVVEVCREKNIDSATFLAVANYISGRSVSSEDINLEQLMAYLKRAHDYFLDFKLPLIRRKLLDAIDISGVDSIGFLILKFYDDFVQEVRAHMEAENDHVFPFVESLLERQPDKNNTIGSYASGHTSIAPKLHELKDIIVRYYPGEGNNLLTSVLFDILTCEQDLKSHCEVEDDLFVPAVKRLESEIAAEEDMRCADCNAPVNDEDISSESNSHDASASDAERVGSLSDREKEIICLISKGLTNKEIASQLFLSVHTVATHRRNITSKLNIHSPAGLTIFAIINGLISINDIPRSSIG
;
A
#
# COMPACT_ATOMS: atom_id res chain seq x y z
N MET A 1 -20.92 12.82 21.40
CA MET A 1 -20.42 13.52 20.20
C MET A 1 -21.31 13.12 19.05
N ASP A 2 -22.00 14.06 18.46
CA ASP A 2 -22.87 13.80 17.32
C ASP A 2 -22.00 13.48 16.12
N LYS A 3 -22.18 12.28 15.53
CA LYS A 3 -21.51 11.92 14.29
C LYS A 3 -22.00 12.86 13.19
N ILE A 4 -21.06 13.40 12.42
CA ILE A 4 -21.38 14.23 11.26
C ILE A 4 -22.07 13.34 10.21
N ASN A 5 -23.31 13.67 9.86
CA ASN A 5 -24.01 13.02 8.77
C ASN A 5 -23.74 13.74 7.45
N GLY A 6 -23.32 13.02 6.41
CA GLY A 6 -23.00 13.57 5.10
C GLY A 6 -21.53 13.98 4.95
N ALA A 7 -21.19 14.60 3.81
CA ALA A 7 -19.85 15.05 3.50
C ALA A 7 -19.42 16.24 4.37
N TYR A 8 -18.12 16.36 4.65
CA TYR A 8 -17.55 17.55 5.25
C TYR A 8 -17.63 18.73 4.30
N THR A 9 -17.86 19.92 4.86
CA THR A 9 -18.05 21.17 4.11
C THR A 9 -17.11 22.27 4.59
N GLN A 10 -16.93 23.29 3.76
CA GLN A 10 -16.06 24.44 4.04
C GLN A 10 -16.43 25.22 5.31
N THR A 11 -17.71 25.20 5.70
CA THR A 11 -18.24 25.95 6.85
C THR A 11 -18.14 25.20 8.17
N MET A 12 -17.81 23.90 8.15
CA MET A 12 -17.55 23.12 9.36
C MET A 12 -16.24 23.55 10.01
N THR A 13 -16.16 23.44 11.35
CA THR A 13 -14.91 23.74 12.05
C THR A 13 -13.90 22.61 11.85
N MET A 14 -12.63 22.94 11.63
CA MET A 14 -11.56 21.95 11.49
C MET A 14 -11.52 20.98 12.67
N ARG A 15 -11.75 21.48 13.87
CA ARG A 15 -11.85 20.68 15.11
C ARG A 15 -12.95 19.61 15.03
N SER A 16 -14.11 19.93 14.44
CA SER A 16 -15.22 18.98 14.34
C SER A 16 -14.89 17.79 13.41
N LEU A 17 -14.18 18.05 12.32
CA LEU A 17 -13.71 17.00 11.40
C LEU A 17 -12.78 16.02 12.12
N ILE A 18 -11.78 16.53 12.87
CA ILE A 18 -10.83 15.69 13.61
C ILE A 18 -11.53 14.89 14.72
N SER A 19 -12.51 15.51 15.39
CA SER A 19 -13.29 14.82 16.43
C SER A 19 -14.17 13.69 15.86
N ASP A 20 -14.57 13.80 14.62
CA ASP A 20 -15.34 12.76 13.90
C ASP A 20 -14.41 11.66 13.35
N ASN A 21 -13.26 12.02 12.79
CA ASN A 21 -12.26 11.09 12.27
C ASN A 21 -10.82 11.52 12.64
N ALA A 22 -10.21 10.82 13.58
CA ALA A 22 -8.85 11.10 14.05
C ALA A 22 -7.77 10.87 12.97
N SER A 23 -8.04 10.06 11.93
CA SER A 23 -7.11 9.85 10.81
C SER A 23 -6.84 11.13 10.02
N LEU A 24 -7.72 12.14 10.13
CA LEU A 24 -7.50 13.44 9.51
C LEU A 24 -6.31 14.22 10.10
N LEU A 25 -5.77 13.81 11.25
CA LEU A 25 -4.52 14.38 11.78
C LEU A 25 -3.33 14.14 10.84
N THR A 26 -3.27 12.96 10.20
CA THR A 26 -2.23 12.67 9.19
C THR A 26 -2.46 13.49 7.93
N ALA A 27 -3.72 13.67 7.50
CA ALA A 27 -4.05 14.51 6.35
C ALA A 27 -3.66 15.98 6.61
N LEU A 28 -3.93 16.54 7.80
CA LEU A 28 -3.50 17.90 8.16
C LEU A 28 -1.98 18.06 8.06
N ALA A 29 -1.21 17.10 8.58
CA ALA A 29 0.25 17.14 8.51
C ALA A 29 0.75 17.12 7.06
N ARG A 30 0.13 16.30 6.20
CA ARG A 30 0.47 16.21 4.77
C ARG A 30 0.08 17.45 3.97
N PHE A 31 -0.95 18.18 4.38
CA PHE A 31 -1.27 19.51 3.84
C PHE A 31 -0.48 20.65 4.48
N ASP A 32 0.47 20.34 5.38
CA ASP A 32 1.22 21.35 6.14
C ASP A 32 0.33 22.30 6.95
N ILE A 33 -0.75 21.76 7.50
CA ILE A 33 -1.66 22.48 8.39
C ILE A 33 -1.22 22.24 9.85
N PRO A 34 -0.65 23.23 10.54
CA PRO A 34 -0.27 23.08 11.94
C PRO A 34 -1.51 23.03 12.84
N LEU A 35 -1.38 22.35 13.96
CA LEU A 35 -2.38 22.40 15.03
C LEU A 35 -2.47 23.78 15.66
N GLY A 36 -3.54 24.03 16.43
CA GLY A 36 -3.76 25.31 17.11
C GLY A 36 -4.68 26.29 16.38
N PHE A 37 -5.46 25.80 15.43
CA PHE A 37 -6.41 26.60 14.61
C PHE A 37 -7.68 27.04 15.38
N GLY A 38 -7.87 26.59 16.64
CA GLY A 38 -9.04 26.96 17.46
C GLY A 38 -10.36 26.45 16.87
N ASP A 39 -11.35 27.33 16.82
CA ASP A 39 -12.68 27.03 16.26
C ASP A 39 -12.84 27.52 14.81
N LYS A 40 -11.73 27.77 14.09
CA LYS A 40 -11.78 28.19 12.70
C LYS A 40 -12.42 27.11 11.82
N THR A 41 -13.13 27.58 10.82
CA THR A 41 -13.72 26.73 9.78
C THR A 41 -12.65 26.19 8.83
N VAL A 42 -12.99 25.13 8.08
CA VAL A 42 -12.10 24.56 7.06
C VAL A 42 -11.62 25.61 6.07
N VAL A 43 -12.53 26.44 5.55
CA VAL A 43 -12.17 27.47 4.57
C VAL A 43 -11.25 28.54 5.16
N GLU A 44 -11.41 28.90 6.42
CA GLU A 44 -10.53 29.88 7.09
C GLU A 44 -9.12 29.32 7.28
N VAL A 45 -9.00 28.07 7.76
CA VAL A 45 -7.71 27.40 7.94
C VAL A 45 -7.00 27.20 6.59
N CYS A 46 -7.70 26.72 5.58
CA CYS A 46 -7.13 26.48 4.25
C CYS A 46 -6.65 27.82 3.62
N ARG A 47 -7.44 28.90 3.75
CA ARG A 47 -7.07 30.24 3.23
C ARG A 47 -5.79 30.75 3.90
N GLU A 48 -5.66 30.64 5.21
CA GLU A 48 -4.47 31.09 5.95
C GLU A 48 -3.20 30.36 5.54
N LYS A 49 -3.32 29.14 5.03
CA LYS A 49 -2.21 28.28 4.60
C LYS A 49 -2.04 28.22 3.09
N ASN A 50 -2.82 28.98 2.33
CA ASN A 50 -2.82 28.95 0.87
C ASN A 50 -3.11 27.55 0.30
N ILE A 51 -4.02 26.83 0.96
CA ILE A 51 -4.46 25.48 0.55
C ILE A 51 -5.80 25.61 -0.14
N ASP A 52 -5.96 24.89 -1.24
CA ASP A 52 -7.26 24.75 -1.89
C ASP A 52 -8.21 23.94 -1.02
N SER A 53 -9.29 24.58 -0.59
CA SER A 53 -10.26 23.93 0.31
C SER A 53 -11.07 22.83 -0.34
N ALA A 54 -11.23 22.84 -1.66
CA ALA A 54 -11.89 21.76 -2.40
C ALA A 54 -11.02 20.50 -2.40
N THR A 55 -9.73 20.63 -2.71
CA THR A 55 -8.76 19.53 -2.65
C THR A 55 -8.61 18.95 -1.24
N PHE A 56 -8.49 19.81 -0.22
CA PHE A 56 -8.46 19.34 1.17
C PHE A 56 -9.72 18.54 1.53
N LEU A 57 -10.91 19.06 1.19
CA LEU A 57 -12.18 18.38 1.47
C LEU A 57 -12.36 17.11 0.66
N ALA A 58 -11.89 17.05 -0.59
CA ALA A 58 -11.90 15.83 -1.39
C ALA A 58 -11.14 14.71 -0.66
N VAL A 59 -9.90 14.97 -0.24
CA VAL A 59 -9.08 14.01 0.53
C VAL A 59 -9.72 13.69 1.88
N ALA A 60 -10.17 14.69 2.64
CA ALA A 60 -10.75 14.49 3.97
C ALA A 60 -12.04 13.66 3.93
N ASN A 61 -12.91 13.91 2.96
CA ASN A 61 -14.13 13.13 2.76
C ASN A 61 -13.78 11.70 2.31
N TYR A 62 -12.84 11.55 1.39
CA TYR A 62 -12.42 10.25 0.89
C TYR A 62 -11.90 9.36 2.03
N ILE A 63 -10.92 9.83 2.81
CA ILE A 63 -10.35 9.11 3.98
C ILE A 63 -11.43 8.77 5.02
N SER A 64 -12.50 9.55 5.07
CA SER A 64 -13.60 9.35 6.01
C SER A 64 -14.73 8.47 5.44
N GLY A 65 -14.57 7.88 4.25
CA GLY A 65 -15.57 7.04 3.59
C GLY A 65 -16.86 7.81 3.24
N ARG A 66 -16.73 9.09 2.90
CA ARG A 66 -17.84 10.00 2.57
C ARG A 66 -17.86 10.27 1.06
N SER A 67 -19.00 10.80 0.57
CA SER A 67 -19.10 11.21 -0.84
C SER A 67 -18.11 12.34 -1.16
N VAL A 68 -17.41 12.19 -2.29
CA VAL A 68 -16.38 13.10 -2.76
C VAL A 68 -16.85 13.79 -4.04
N SER A 69 -16.63 15.11 -4.16
CA SER A 69 -16.61 15.82 -5.43
C SER A 69 -15.15 15.86 -5.91
N SER A 70 -14.88 15.24 -7.05
CA SER A 70 -13.52 15.17 -7.62
C SER A 70 -13.31 16.17 -8.77
N GLU A 71 -14.29 17.03 -9.04
CA GLU A 71 -14.27 17.91 -10.21
C GLU A 71 -13.26 19.06 -10.09
N ASP A 72 -13.06 19.58 -8.87
CA ASP A 72 -12.25 20.79 -8.60
C ASP A 72 -10.96 20.47 -7.80
N ILE A 73 -10.27 19.40 -8.12
CA ILE A 73 -9.02 19.03 -7.42
C ILE A 73 -7.84 19.82 -8.00
N ASN A 74 -7.14 20.58 -7.14
CA ASN A 74 -5.85 21.17 -7.46
C ASN A 74 -4.77 20.10 -7.46
N LEU A 75 -4.31 19.71 -8.66
CA LEU A 75 -3.40 18.59 -8.86
C LEU A 75 -2.01 18.83 -8.25
N GLU A 76 -1.50 20.08 -8.28
CA GLU A 76 -0.21 20.43 -7.63
C GLU A 76 -0.26 20.21 -6.13
N GLN A 77 -1.36 20.59 -5.48
CA GLN A 77 -1.53 20.43 -4.04
C GLN A 77 -1.77 18.98 -3.63
N LEU A 78 -2.51 18.22 -4.46
CA LEU A 78 -2.70 16.80 -4.22
C LEU A 78 -1.37 16.04 -4.38
N MET A 79 -0.57 16.37 -5.40
CA MET A 79 0.77 15.81 -5.57
C MET A 79 1.71 16.17 -4.40
N ALA A 80 1.67 17.40 -3.91
CA ALA A 80 2.43 17.80 -2.73
C ALA A 80 2.00 17.04 -1.47
N TYR A 81 0.71 16.76 -1.33
CA TYR A 81 0.17 15.90 -0.26
C TYR A 81 0.73 14.49 -0.33
N LEU A 82 0.76 13.87 -1.52
CA LEU A 82 1.30 12.52 -1.73
C LEU A 82 2.81 12.47 -1.47
N LYS A 83 3.59 13.43 -1.97
CA LYS A 83 5.04 13.54 -1.69
C LYS A 83 5.33 13.60 -0.18
N ARG A 84 4.57 14.40 0.59
CA ARG A 84 4.73 14.46 2.05
C ARG A 84 4.29 13.17 2.74
N ALA A 85 3.37 12.40 2.15
CA ALA A 85 3.04 11.09 2.66
C ALA A 85 4.21 10.11 2.49
N HIS A 86 4.93 10.14 1.36
CA HIS A 86 6.14 9.36 1.13
C HIS A 86 7.21 9.67 2.18
N ASP A 87 7.53 10.96 2.39
CA ASP A 87 8.48 11.39 3.42
C ASP A 87 8.08 10.90 4.81
N TYR A 88 6.79 11.02 5.17
CA TYR A 88 6.28 10.53 6.44
C TYR A 88 6.45 9.01 6.60
N PHE A 89 6.15 8.23 5.59
CA PHE A 89 6.30 6.77 5.66
C PHE A 89 7.77 6.38 5.71
N LEU A 90 8.59 6.87 4.79
CA LEU A 90 9.97 6.43 4.61
C LEU A 90 10.91 6.92 5.70
N ASP A 91 10.72 8.16 6.17
CA ASP A 91 11.67 8.81 7.08
C ASP A 91 11.21 8.80 8.54
N PHE A 92 9.91 8.60 8.80
CA PHE A 92 9.39 8.65 10.15
C PHE A 92 8.67 7.36 10.56
N LYS A 93 7.57 6.98 9.90
CA LYS A 93 6.67 5.92 10.42
C LYS A 93 7.29 4.53 10.36
N LEU A 94 7.84 4.15 9.22
CA LEU A 94 8.44 2.83 9.05
C LEU A 94 9.72 2.66 9.90
N PRO A 95 10.66 3.62 9.95
CA PRO A 95 11.80 3.54 10.88
C PRO A 95 11.38 3.47 12.36
N LEU A 96 10.33 4.18 12.75
CA LEU A 96 9.80 4.14 14.12
C LEU A 96 9.26 2.75 14.49
N ILE A 97 8.47 2.14 13.60
CA ILE A 97 7.93 0.78 13.80
C ILE A 97 9.09 -0.22 13.90
N ARG A 98 10.09 -0.13 13.00
CA ARG A 98 11.28 -1.00 13.04
C ARG A 98 11.99 -0.95 14.38
N ARG A 99 12.24 0.24 14.91
CA ARG A 99 12.90 0.42 16.20
C ARG A 99 12.07 -0.20 17.33
N LYS A 100 10.78 0.08 17.38
CA LYS A 100 9.88 -0.51 18.38
C LYS A 100 9.80 -2.04 18.25
N LEU A 101 9.84 -2.56 17.03
CA LEU A 101 9.85 -4.00 16.77
C LEU A 101 11.12 -4.65 17.33
N LEU A 102 12.29 -4.04 17.11
CA LEU A 102 13.56 -4.46 17.69
C LEU A 102 13.54 -4.50 19.23
N ASP A 103 12.89 -3.50 19.84
CA ASP A 103 12.78 -3.42 21.30
C ASP A 103 11.77 -4.44 21.86
N ALA A 104 10.80 -4.86 21.06
CA ALA A 104 9.70 -5.75 21.49
C ALA A 104 9.96 -7.23 21.24
N ILE A 105 10.86 -7.58 20.31
CA ILE A 105 11.13 -8.95 19.87
C ILE A 105 12.53 -9.37 20.33
N ASP A 106 12.62 -10.57 20.92
CA ASP A 106 13.92 -11.15 21.25
C ASP A 106 14.61 -11.64 19.96
N ILE A 107 15.70 -10.97 19.61
CA ILE A 107 16.56 -11.29 18.47
C ILE A 107 17.91 -11.88 18.91
N SER A 108 18.08 -12.27 20.17
CA SER A 108 19.35 -12.74 20.73
C SER A 108 19.90 -14.02 20.09
N GLY A 109 19.04 -14.77 19.38
CA GLY A 109 19.43 -15.91 18.55
C GLY A 109 19.28 -15.61 17.06
N VAL A 110 20.34 -15.84 16.26
CA VAL A 110 20.27 -15.77 14.78
C VAL A 110 19.21 -16.73 14.21
N ASP A 111 18.85 -17.71 15.00
CA ASP A 111 17.89 -18.78 14.72
C ASP A 111 16.52 -18.51 15.37
N SER A 112 16.22 -17.28 15.77
CA SER A 112 14.95 -16.94 16.41
C SER A 112 13.87 -16.54 15.40
N ILE A 113 12.61 -16.86 15.71
CA ILE A 113 11.45 -16.37 14.96
C ILE A 113 11.46 -14.84 14.91
N GLY A 114 11.92 -14.18 15.98
CA GLY A 114 12.08 -12.73 16.04
C GLY A 114 12.96 -12.18 14.93
N PHE A 115 14.08 -12.85 14.64
CA PHE A 115 14.95 -12.44 13.53
C PHE A 115 14.25 -12.54 12.17
N LEU A 116 13.48 -13.60 11.93
CA LEU A 116 12.73 -13.77 10.68
C LEU A 116 11.61 -12.74 10.54
N ILE A 117 10.94 -12.39 11.64
CA ILE A 117 9.91 -11.32 11.65
C ILE A 117 10.55 -9.98 11.30
N LEU A 118 11.71 -9.65 11.88
CA LEU A 118 12.42 -8.41 11.58
C LEU A 118 12.85 -8.34 10.12
N LYS A 119 13.39 -9.45 9.60
CA LYS A 119 13.77 -9.54 8.19
C LYS A 119 12.56 -9.35 7.28
N PHE A 120 11.44 -10.01 7.56
CA PHE A 120 10.20 -9.81 6.80
C PHE A 120 9.79 -8.33 6.77
N TYR A 121 9.90 -7.67 7.92
CA TYR A 121 9.63 -6.23 8.01
C TYR A 121 10.59 -5.41 7.16
N ASP A 122 11.88 -5.71 7.21
CA ASP A 122 12.90 -5.00 6.43
C ASP A 122 12.70 -5.19 4.91
N ASP A 123 12.36 -6.40 4.46
CA ASP A 123 12.02 -6.68 3.05
C ASP A 123 10.76 -5.90 2.62
N PHE A 124 9.74 -5.83 3.47
CA PHE A 124 8.56 -5.00 3.24
C PHE A 124 8.91 -3.51 3.10
N VAL A 125 9.74 -2.97 4.00
CA VAL A 125 10.18 -1.58 3.94
C VAL A 125 10.92 -1.27 2.64
N GLN A 126 11.76 -2.19 2.14
CA GLN A 126 12.45 -2.01 0.87
C GLN A 126 11.48 -1.94 -0.32
N GLU A 127 10.41 -2.72 -0.33
CA GLU A 127 9.40 -2.66 -1.38
C GLU A 127 8.60 -1.36 -1.35
N VAL A 128 8.18 -0.92 -0.14
CA VAL A 128 7.52 0.39 0.01
C VAL A 128 8.42 1.51 -0.50
N ARG A 129 9.71 1.47 -0.13
CA ARG A 129 10.70 2.45 -0.57
C ARG A 129 10.82 2.45 -2.09
N ALA A 130 11.03 1.28 -2.70
CA ALA A 130 11.19 1.18 -4.15
C ALA A 130 9.96 1.69 -4.92
N HIS A 131 8.76 1.44 -4.39
CA HIS A 131 7.52 1.93 -4.97
C HIS A 131 7.43 3.47 -4.90
N MET A 132 7.57 4.05 -3.70
CA MET A 132 7.46 5.50 -3.50
C MET A 132 8.58 6.28 -4.21
N GLU A 133 9.82 5.73 -4.26
CA GLU A 133 10.92 6.32 -5.04
C GLU A 133 10.62 6.29 -6.54
N ALA A 134 10.04 5.21 -7.07
CA ALA A 134 9.65 5.15 -8.48
C ALA A 134 8.57 6.21 -8.83
N GLU A 135 7.64 6.47 -7.94
CA GLU A 135 6.65 7.55 -8.12
C GLU A 135 7.29 8.93 -8.04
N ASN A 136 8.16 9.16 -7.05
CA ASN A 136 8.89 10.42 -6.91
C ASN A 136 9.79 10.72 -8.13
N ASP A 137 10.41 9.69 -8.72
CA ASP A 137 11.38 9.84 -9.80
C ASP A 137 10.75 9.86 -11.20
N HIS A 138 9.55 9.27 -11.36
CA HIS A 138 8.95 9.10 -12.68
C HIS A 138 7.54 9.66 -12.79
N VAL A 139 6.64 9.34 -11.84
CA VAL A 139 5.22 9.73 -11.94
C VAL A 139 5.05 11.23 -11.68
N PHE A 140 5.60 11.73 -10.58
CA PHE A 140 5.43 13.15 -10.25
C PHE A 140 6.14 14.10 -11.25
N PRO A 141 7.36 13.84 -11.73
CA PRO A 141 7.96 14.65 -12.79
C PRO A 141 7.17 14.62 -14.11
N PHE A 142 6.59 13.46 -14.46
CA PHE A 142 5.68 13.36 -15.59
C PHE A 142 4.46 14.29 -15.43
N VAL A 143 3.81 14.28 -14.25
CA VAL A 143 2.66 15.15 -13.98
C VAL A 143 3.07 16.63 -13.94
N GLU A 144 4.24 16.96 -13.41
CA GLU A 144 4.79 18.33 -13.46
C GLU A 144 4.94 18.82 -14.92
N SER A 145 5.44 17.97 -15.82
CA SER A 145 5.53 18.32 -17.25
C SER A 145 4.16 18.55 -17.91
N LEU A 146 3.14 17.78 -17.52
CA LEU A 146 1.76 18.01 -17.99
C LEU A 146 1.19 19.35 -17.49
N LEU A 147 1.45 19.71 -16.24
CA LEU A 147 1.05 21.00 -15.67
C LEU A 147 1.70 22.18 -16.41
N GLU A 148 2.95 22.01 -16.85
CA GLU A 148 3.68 22.96 -17.70
C GLU A 148 3.24 22.94 -19.17
N ARG A 149 2.22 22.13 -19.54
CA ARG A 149 1.75 21.96 -20.94
C ARG A 149 2.84 21.42 -21.86
N GLN A 150 3.71 20.56 -21.34
CA GLN A 150 4.79 19.87 -22.09
C GLN A 150 4.55 18.35 -22.06
N PRO A 151 3.53 17.81 -22.77
CA PRO A 151 3.19 16.39 -22.70
C PRO A 151 4.32 15.52 -23.29
N ASP A 152 4.66 14.47 -22.58
CA ASP A 152 5.48 13.38 -23.15
C ASP A 152 4.57 12.52 -24.05
N LYS A 153 4.84 12.52 -25.35
CA LYS A 153 4.02 11.79 -26.36
C LYS A 153 4.13 10.27 -26.23
N ASN A 154 5.06 9.75 -25.44
CA ASN A 154 5.32 8.31 -25.31
C ASN A 154 4.75 7.70 -24.04
N ASN A 155 4.37 8.49 -23.06
CA ASN A 155 3.91 8.04 -21.76
C ASN A 155 2.54 8.63 -21.41
N THR A 156 1.73 7.86 -20.69
CA THR A 156 0.46 8.26 -20.12
C THR A 156 0.40 7.84 -18.67
N ILE A 157 -0.42 8.50 -17.85
CA ILE A 157 -0.61 8.09 -16.45
C ILE A 157 -1.12 6.64 -16.36
N GLY A 158 -1.86 6.16 -17.35
CA GLY A 158 -2.32 4.77 -17.44
C GLY A 158 -1.18 3.75 -17.51
N SER A 159 -0.03 4.11 -18.11
CA SER A 159 1.15 3.25 -18.17
C SER A 159 1.81 3.06 -16.80
N TYR A 160 1.74 4.07 -15.94
CA TYR A 160 2.24 4.01 -14.56
C TYR A 160 1.25 3.32 -13.62
N ALA A 161 -0.04 3.62 -13.72
CA ALA A 161 -1.08 3.03 -12.88
C ALA A 161 -1.23 1.51 -13.05
N SER A 162 -0.93 0.95 -14.24
CA SER A 162 -0.98 -0.50 -14.48
C SER A 162 0.06 -1.32 -13.71
N GLY A 163 1.08 -0.66 -13.14
CA GLY A 163 2.15 -1.27 -12.33
C GLY A 163 1.90 -1.26 -10.81
N HIS A 164 0.80 -0.66 -10.34
CA HIS A 164 0.51 -0.56 -8.92
C HIS A 164 0.24 -1.94 -8.31
N THR A 165 1.24 -2.46 -7.59
CA THR A 165 1.09 -3.65 -6.76
C THR A 165 0.70 -3.18 -5.36
N SER A 166 -0.45 -3.60 -4.86
CA SER A 166 -0.89 -3.23 -3.50
C SER A 166 0.16 -3.65 -2.45
N ILE A 167 0.77 -2.70 -1.76
CA ILE A 167 1.80 -2.90 -0.75
C ILE A 167 1.19 -3.28 0.61
N ALA A 168 -0.02 -2.81 0.89
CA ALA A 168 -0.71 -3.01 2.16
C ALA A 168 -0.88 -4.48 2.61
N PRO A 169 -1.14 -5.48 1.74
CA PRO A 169 -1.33 -6.88 2.14
C PRO A 169 -0.15 -7.50 2.88
N LYS A 170 1.09 -7.07 2.62
CA LYS A 170 2.27 -7.62 3.31
C LYS A 170 2.35 -7.21 4.77
N LEU A 171 1.97 -5.99 5.09
CA LEU A 171 1.94 -5.53 6.47
C LEU A 171 0.84 -6.26 7.27
N HIS A 172 -0.28 -6.56 6.62
CA HIS A 172 -1.32 -7.43 7.17
C HIS A 172 -0.79 -8.84 7.47
N GLU A 173 -0.07 -9.44 6.52
CA GLU A 173 0.57 -10.76 6.69
C GLU A 173 1.56 -10.77 7.86
N LEU A 174 2.38 -9.72 8.00
CA LEU A 174 3.31 -9.59 9.13
C LEU A 174 2.57 -9.57 10.47
N LYS A 175 1.53 -8.77 10.58
CA LYS A 175 0.69 -8.72 11.78
C LYS A 175 0.12 -10.09 12.12
N ASP A 176 -0.42 -10.79 11.14
CA ASP A 176 -1.00 -12.12 11.33
C ASP A 176 0.05 -13.14 11.76
N ILE A 177 1.26 -13.08 11.22
CA ILE A 177 2.39 -13.91 11.65
C ILE A 177 2.73 -13.65 13.12
N ILE A 178 2.83 -12.39 13.53
CA ILE A 178 3.15 -12.04 14.92
C ILE A 178 2.04 -12.52 15.86
N VAL A 179 0.79 -12.24 15.54
CA VAL A 179 -0.37 -12.59 16.39
C VAL A 179 -0.52 -14.12 16.54
N ARG A 180 -0.28 -14.88 15.49
CA ARG A 180 -0.51 -16.33 15.47
C ARG A 180 0.67 -17.11 16.00
N TYR A 181 1.89 -16.64 15.77
CA TYR A 181 3.05 -17.49 15.84
C TYR A 181 4.18 -16.98 16.74
N TYR A 182 4.19 -15.71 17.12
CA TYR A 182 5.24 -15.23 18.00
C TYR A 182 4.92 -15.58 19.47
N PRO A 183 5.72 -16.46 20.13
CA PRO A 183 5.44 -16.96 21.49
C PRO A 183 5.84 -15.97 22.59
N GLY A 184 5.74 -14.66 22.32
CA GLY A 184 6.11 -13.63 23.30
C GLY A 184 5.18 -13.64 24.51
N GLU A 185 5.73 -13.63 25.72
CA GLU A 185 4.96 -13.34 26.92
C GLU A 185 4.34 -11.95 26.82
N GLY A 186 3.07 -11.81 27.21
CA GLY A 186 2.23 -10.61 27.06
C GLY A 186 2.94 -9.32 27.46
N ASN A 187 3.44 -8.63 26.44
CA ASN A 187 4.34 -7.50 26.57
C ASN A 187 3.63 -6.28 25.97
N ASN A 188 3.44 -5.25 26.80
CA ASN A 188 2.81 -3.99 26.39
C ASN A 188 3.52 -3.35 25.18
N LEU A 189 4.81 -3.59 25.03
CA LEU A 189 5.62 -3.08 23.94
C LEU A 189 5.21 -3.73 22.59
N LEU A 190 5.08 -5.05 22.56
CA LEU A 190 4.63 -5.79 21.38
C LEU A 190 3.19 -5.38 20.99
N THR A 191 2.29 -5.24 21.97
CA THR A 191 0.94 -4.72 21.74
C THR A 191 0.98 -3.31 21.13
N SER A 192 1.85 -2.42 21.63
CA SER A 192 2.04 -1.07 21.06
C SER A 192 2.54 -1.12 19.61
N VAL A 193 3.48 -2.02 19.30
CA VAL A 193 3.99 -2.21 17.93
C VAL A 193 2.90 -2.71 17.00
N LEU A 194 2.08 -3.66 17.44
CA LEU A 194 0.95 -4.17 16.64
C LEU A 194 -0.08 -3.07 16.33
N PHE A 195 -0.36 -2.17 17.29
CA PHE A 195 -1.20 -1.00 17.01
C PHE A 195 -0.56 -0.04 16.00
N ASP A 196 0.76 0.17 16.07
CA ASP A 196 1.46 0.98 15.07
C ASP A 196 1.43 0.33 13.68
N ILE A 197 1.58 -0.99 13.58
CA ILE A 197 1.47 -1.76 12.34
C ILE A 197 0.07 -1.63 11.75
N LEU A 198 -0.98 -1.87 12.55
CA LEU A 198 -2.38 -1.75 12.12
C LEU A 198 -2.72 -0.33 11.61
N THR A 199 -2.25 0.69 12.33
CA THR A 199 -2.47 2.08 11.94
C THR A 199 -1.71 2.43 10.66
N CYS A 200 -0.49 1.92 10.50
CA CYS A 200 0.32 2.11 9.30
C CYS A 200 -0.27 1.38 8.09
N GLU A 201 -0.78 0.16 8.27
CA GLU A 201 -1.48 -0.61 7.24
C GLU A 201 -2.67 0.18 6.69
N GLN A 202 -3.52 0.70 7.59
CA GLN A 202 -4.69 1.48 7.20
C GLN A 202 -4.31 2.78 6.49
N ASP A 203 -3.25 3.45 6.95
CA ASP A 203 -2.78 4.71 6.38
C ASP A 203 -2.13 4.51 4.99
N LEU A 204 -1.34 3.45 4.80
CA LEU A 204 -0.80 3.05 3.49
C LEU A 204 -1.92 2.69 2.51
N LYS A 205 -2.92 1.94 2.97
CA LYS A 205 -4.09 1.61 2.15
C LYS A 205 -4.81 2.88 1.69
N SER A 206 -5.10 3.79 2.62
CA SER A 206 -5.75 5.07 2.27
C SER A 206 -4.91 5.94 1.34
N HIS A 207 -3.57 5.86 1.43
CA HIS A 207 -2.66 6.56 0.53
C HIS A 207 -2.79 6.04 -0.91
N CYS A 208 -2.68 4.72 -1.12
CA CYS A 208 -2.87 4.11 -2.44
C CYS A 208 -4.28 4.37 -3.00
N GLU A 209 -5.32 4.30 -2.16
CA GLU A 209 -6.69 4.60 -2.58
C GLU A 209 -6.87 6.07 -3.02
N VAL A 210 -6.21 7.04 -2.35
CA VAL A 210 -6.20 8.45 -2.77
C VAL A 210 -5.48 8.61 -4.11
N GLU A 211 -4.41 7.86 -4.36
CA GLU A 211 -3.72 7.86 -5.65
C GLU A 211 -4.61 7.31 -6.75
N ASP A 212 -5.18 6.12 -6.54
CA ASP A 212 -5.97 5.44 -7.57
C ASP A 212 -7.29 6.17 -7.89
N ASP A 213 -7.98 6.71 -6.87
CA ASP A 213 -9.34 7.22 -7.01
C ASP A 213 -9.41 8.76 -7.12
N LEU A 214 -8.39 9.50 -6.70
CA LEU A 214 -8.37 10.96 -6.82
C LEU A 214 -7.26 11.47 -7.74
N PHE A 215 -6.02 11.02 -7.54
CA PHE A 215 -4.87 11.55 -8.28
C PHE A 215 -4.86 11.07 -9.74
N VAL A 216 -4.90 9.76 -9.98
CA VAL A 216 -4.87 9.19 -11.33
C VAL A 216 -6.03 9.71 -12.20
N PRO A 217 -7.30 9.79 -11.73
CA PRO A 217 -8.39 10.39 -12.52
C PRO A 217 -8.19 11.88 -12.77
N ALA A 218 -7.62 12.65 -11.83
CA ALA A 218 -7.33 14.06 -12.04
C ALA A 218 -6.24 14.27 -13.12
N VAL A 219 -5.21 13.43 -13.14
CA VAL A 219 -4.18 13.46 -14.20
C VAL A 219 -4.76 13.07 -15.54
N LYS A 220 -5.59 12.03 -15.63
CA LYS A 220 -6.28 11.63 -16.88
C LYS A 220 -7.13 12.75 -17.46
N ARG A 221 -7.81 13.54 -16.61
CA ARG A 221 -8.56 14.72 -17.07
C ARG A 221 -7.62 15.75 -17.68
N LEU A 222 -6.50 16.06 -17.02
CA LEU A 222 -5.49 16.98 -17.52
C LEU A 222 -4.91 16.52 -18.86
N GLU A 223 -4.59 15.22 -19.01
CA GLU A 223 -4.14 14.63 -20.28
C GLU A 223 -5.19 14.85 -21.39
N SER A 224 -6.47 14.60 -21.09
CA SER A 224 -7.57 14.78 -22.05
C SER A 224 -7.77 16.24 -22.45
N GLU A 225 -7.62 17.18 -21.51
CA GLU A 225 -7.69 18.61 -21.77
C GLU A 225 -6.56 19.07 -22.70
N ILE A 226 -5.33 18.62 -22.43
CA ILE A 226 -4.15 18.94 -23.25
C ILE A 226 -4.33 18.39 -24.68
N ALA A 227 -4.79 17.14 -24.82
CA ALA A 227 -5.04 16.52 -26.12
C ALA A 227 -6.12 17.29 -26.92
N ALA A 228 -7.22 17.70 -26.27
CA ALA A 228 -8.25 18.49 -26.90
C ALA A 228 -7.76 19.89 -27.33
N GLU A 229 -6.89 20.54 -26.56
CA GLU A 229 -6.23 21.79 -26.90
C GLU A 229 -5.30 21.65 -28.13
N GLU A 230 -4.54 20.52 -28.20
CA GLU A 230 -3.68 20.20 -29.33
C GLU A 230 -4.52 19.93 -30.60
N ASP A 231 -5.60 19.15 -30.48
CA ASP A 231 -6.51 18.85 -31.58
C ASP A 231 -7.20 20.14 -32.13
N MET A 232 -7.61 21.05 -31.25
CA MET A 232 -8.15 22.35 -31.67
C MET A 232 -7.11 23.22 -32.39
N ARG A 233 -5.85 23.16 -31.99
CA ARG A 233 -4.75 23.82 -32.71
C ARG A 233 -4.43 23.15 -34.05
N CYS A 234 -4.64 21.82 -34.16
CA CYS A 234 -4.48 21.07 -35.39
C CYS A 234 -5.72 21.09 -36.28
N ALA A 235 -6.93 21.33 -35.75
CA ALA A 235 -8.17 21.40 -36.50
C ALA A 235 -8.26 22.63 -37.43
N ASP A 236 -7.39 23.61 -37.24
CA ASP A 236 -7.09 24.62 -38.31
C ASP A 236 -6.38 23.98 -39.51
N CYS A 237 -6.02 22.70 -39.45
CA CYS A 237 -5.42 21.88 -40.50
C CYS A 237 -6.04 20.47 -40.51
N ASN A 238 -7.22 20.31 -41.15
CA ASN A 238 -7.84 19.04 -41.64
C ASN A 238 -8.18 17.90 -40.65
N ALA A 239 -9.48 17.46 -40.79
CA ALA A 239 -10.20 16.38 -40.10
C ALA A 239 -9.92 14.95 -40.67
N PRO A 240 -10.72 13.94 -40.31
CA PRO A 240 -10.88 13.17 -39.06
C PRO A 240 -10.67 11.62 -39.25
N VAL A 241 -10.83 10.76 -38.24
CA VAL A 241 -11.55 9.45 -38.23
C VAL A 241 -11.25 8.55 -37.02
N ASN A 242 -12.31 8.24 -36.29
CA ASN A 242 -12.89 7.03 -35.67
C ASN A 242 -12.21 6.12 -34.63
N ASP A 243 -13.06 5.92 -33.65
CA ASP A 243 -13.32 4.94 -32.55
C ASP A 243 -12.93 3.46 -32.71
N GLU A 244 -12.67 2.82 -31.58
CA GLU A 244 -13.44 1.66 -31.08
C GLU A 244 -12.99 1.18 -29.67
N ASP A 245 -13.99 0.77 -28.87
CA ASP A 245 -13.99 0.25 -27.51
C ASP A 245 -13.38 -1.15 -27.32
N ILE A 246 -12.99 -1.51 -26.08
CA ILE A 246 -13.29 -2.82 -25.46
C ILE A 246 -13.10 -2.81 -23.93
N SER A 247 -14.12 -3.33 -23.23
CA SER A 247 -14.27 -3.57 -21.79
C SER A 247 -13.74 -4.95 -21.35
N SER A 248 -13.37 -5.12 -20.08
CA SER A 248 -13.59 -6.40 -19.36
C SER A 248 -13.40 -6.34 -17.84
N GLU A 249 -14.12 -7.20 -17.17
CA GLU A 249 -14.57 -7.26 -15.81
C GLU A 249 -13.59 -7.92 -14.80
N SER A 250 -13.83 -7.62 -13.51
CA SER A 250 -13.18 -8.19 -12.33
C SER A 250 -14.06 -9.23 -11.61
N ASN A 251 -13.46 -10.19 -10.91
CA ASN A 251 -14.15 -11.00 -9.90
C ASN A 251 -13.25 -11.31 -8.70
N SER A 252 -13.82 -11.08 -7.51
CA SER A 252 -13.28 -11.35 -6.18
C SER A 252 -13.96 -12.55 -5.54
N HIS A 253 -13.27 -13.32 -4.68
CA HIS A 253 -13.89 -14.19 -3.68
C HIS A 253 -13.03 -14.34 -2.43
N ASP A 254 -13.66 -14.11 -1.26
CA ASP A 254 -13.19 -14.36 0.10
C ASP A 254 -13.60 -15.75 0.60
N ALA A 255 -12.76 -16.39 1.43
CA ALA A 255 -13.19 -17.39 2.41
C ALA A 255 -12.16 -17.61 3.51
N SER A 256 -12.58 -17.59 4.79
CA SER A 256 -11.78 -17.77 6.01
C SER A 256 -11.96 -19.16 6.62
N ALA A 257 -10.85 -19.81 7.02
CA ALA A 257 -10.81 -21.05 7.80
C ALA A 257 -9.66 -21.04 8.83
N SER A 258 -9.74 -21.81 9.92
CA SER A 258 -8.78 -21.82 11.05
C SER A 258 -7.48 -22.57 10.74
N ASP A 259 -6.35 -22.21 11.42
CA ASP A 259 -5.01 -22.65 11.02
C ASP A 259 -4.66 -24.11 11.29
N ALA A 260 -5.24 -24.72 12.32
CA ALA A 260 -5.04 -26.16 12.57
C ALA A 260 -5.68 -27.02 11.48
N GLU A 261 -6.84 -26.58 10.94
CA GLU A 261 -7.48 -27.21 9.77
C GLU A 261 -6.69 -26.95 8.49
N ARG A 262 -5.96 -25.82 8.39
CA ARG A 262 -5.16 -25.45 7.19
C ARG A 262 -3.93 -26.31 7.01
N VAL A 263 -3.23 -26.72 8.09
CA VAL A 263 -2.10 -27.66 7.99
C VAL A 263 -2.58 -29.05 7.56
N GLY A 264 -3.73 -29.50 8.07
CA GLY A 264 -4.38 -30.73 7.61
C GLY A 264 -4.89 -30.69 6.18
N SER A 265 -5.14 -29.50 5.63
CA SER A 265 -5.60 -29.29 4.26
C SER A 265 -4.48 -29.24 3.21
N LEU A 266 -3.20 -29.10 3.63
CA LEU A 266 -2.06 -29.14 2.72
C LEU A 266 -1.73 -30.58 2.32
N SER A 267 -1.63 -30.83 1.01
CA SER A 267 -1.13 -32.09 0.51
C SER A 267 0.38 -32.25 0.81
N ASP A 268 0.86 -33.49 0.85
CA ASP A 268 2.30 -33.74 1.06
C ASP A 268 3.17 -33.04 0.02
N ARG A 269 2.65 -32.91 -1.20
CA ARG A 269 3.32 -32.19 -2.28
C ARG A 269 3.41 -30.69 -2.03
N GLU A 270 2.38 -30.10 -1.46
CA GLU A 270 2.38 -28.69 -1.08
C GLU A 270 3.37 -28.42 0.09
N LYS A 271 3.45 -29.34 1.05
CA LYS A 271 4.43 -29.27 2.14
C LYS A 271 5.87 -29.36 1.63
N GLU A 272 6.16 -30.27 0.69
CA GLU A 272 7.46 -30.36 0.03
C GLU A 272 7.83 -29.05 -0.67
N ILE A 273 6.90 -28.48 -1.43
CA ILE A 273 7.12 -27.20 -2.13
C ILE A 273 7.38 -26.07 -1.15
N ILE A 274 6.64 -25.97 -0.04
CA ILE A 274 6.88 -24.99 1.03
C ILE A 274 8.31 -25.14 1.57
N CYS A 275 8.76 -26.36 1.87
CA CYS A 275 10.12 -26.61 2.33
C CYS A 275 11.20 -26.16 1.33
N LEU A 276 10.97 -26.34 0.05
CA LEU A 276 11.90 -25.91 -0.99
C LEU A 276 11.90 -24.39 -1.20
N ILE A 277 10.73 -23.76 -1.08
CA ILE A 277 10.62 -22.28 -1.08
C ILE A 277 11.40 -21.71 0.10
N SER A 278 11.26 -22.31 1.28
CA SER A 278 11.97 -21.89 2.51
C SER A 278 13.50 -22.03 2.39
N LYS A 279 13.97 -22.92 1.51
CA LYS A 279 15.40 -23.05 1.16
C LYS A 279 15.87 -22.07 0.08
N GLY A 280 14.97 -21.18 -0.39
CA GLY A 280 15.31 -20.14 -1.38
C GLY A 280 15.29 -20.63 -2.84
N LEU A 281 14.75 -21.81 -3.14
CA LEU A 281 14.72 -22.32 -4.52
C LEU A 281 13.70 -21.57 -5.38
N THR A 282 14.08 -21.30 -6.61
CA THR A 282 13.21 -20.75 -7.66
C THR A 282 12.21 -21.79 -8.18
N ASN A 283 11.15 -21.35 -8.84
CA ASN A 283 10.17 -22.26 -9.45
C ASN A 283 10.80 -23.26 -10.44
N LYS A 284 11.86 -22.86 -11.16
CA LYS A 284 12.60 -23.73 -12.09
C LYS A 284 13.37 -24.83 -11.35
N GLU A 285 14.06 -24.47 -10.27
CA GLU A 285 14.82 -25.41 -9.43
C GLU A 285 13.89 -26.38 -8.72
N ILE A 286 12.77 -25.88 -8.14
CA ILE A 286 11.73 -26.74 -7.54
C ILE A 286 11.16 -27.71 -8.57
N ALA A 287 10.84 -27.23 -9.76
CA ALA A 287 10.33 -28.06 -10.86
C ALA A 287 11.32 -29.16 -11.24
N SER A 288 12.61 -28.83 -11.37
CA SER A 288 13.68 -29.79 -11.65
C SER A 288 13.81 -30.83 -10.54
N GLN A 289 13.84 -30.40 -9.27
CA GLN A 289 14.05 -31.28 -8.13
C GLN A 289 12.87 -32.24 -7.88
N LEU A 290 11.66 -31.77 -8.16
CA LEU A 290 10.43 -32.54 -7.95
C LEU A 290 9.91 -33.26 -9.20
N PHE A 291 10.64 -33.18 -10.32
CA PHE A 291 10.24 -33.76 -11.64
C PHE A 291 8.87 -33.26 -12.09
N LEU A 292 8.62 -31.96 -11.94
CA LEU A 292 7.39 -31.29 -12.35
C LEU A 292 7.65 -30.26 -13.47
N SER A 293 6.57 -29.79 -14.10
CA SER A 293 6.67 -28.58 -14.92
C SER A 293 6.71 -27.31 -14.05
N VAL A 294 7.34 -26.25 -14.56
CA VAL A 294 7.35 -24.93 -13.88
C VAL A 294 5.92 -24.42 -13.66
N HIS A 295 5.02 -24.70 -14.63
CA HIS A 295 3.61 -24.34 -14.54
C HIS A 295 2.90 -25.09 -13.39
N THR A 296 3.20 -26.40 -13.21
CA THR A 296 2.66 -27.20 -12.11
C THR A 296 3.10 -26.64 -10.74
N VAL A 297 4.37 -26.25 -10.62
CA VAL A 297 4.89 -25.60 -9.39
C VAL A 297 4.17 -24.27 -9.12
N ALA A 298 3.97 -23.46 -10.16
CA ALA A 298 3.22 -22.19 -10.03
C ALA A 298 1.77 -22.42 -9.57
N THR A 299 1.12 -23.47 -10.07
CA THR A 299 -0.23 -23.87 -9.65
C THR A 299 -0.26 -24.30 -8.17
N HIS A 300 0.69 -25.13 -7.74
CA HIS A 300 0.80 -25.51 -6.33
C HIS A 300 1.05 -24.29 -5.43
N ARG A 301 1.93 -23.36 -5.82
CA ARG A 301 2.16 -22.13 -5.06
C ARG A 301 0.88 -21.29 -4.91
N ARG A 302 0.09 -21.14 -5.98
CA ARG A 302 -1.20 -20.44 -5.92
C ARG A 302 -2.16 -21.14 -4.95
N ASN A 303 -2.24 -22.47 -4.98
CA ASN A 303 -3.08 -23.24 -4.06
C ASN A 303 -2.60 -23.10 -2.60
N ILE A 304 -1.28 -23.14 -2.35
CA ILE A 304 -0.70 -22.89 -1.03
C ILE A 304 -1.08 -21.49 -0.53
N THR A 305 -0.89 -20.47 -1.36
CA THR A 305 -1.25 -19.08 -1.04
C THR A 305 -2.74 -18.97 -0.70
N SER A 306 -3.61 -19.56 -1.50
CA SER A 306 -5.07 -19.56 -1.27
C SER A 306 -5.45 -20.26 0.03
N LYS A 307 -4.81 -21.40 0.37
CA LYS A 307 -5.10 -22.17 1.58
C LYS A 307 -4.60 -21.50 2.85
N LEU A 308 -3.40 -20.91 2.80
CA LEU A 308 -2.74 -20.33 3.98
C LEU A 308 -2.96 -18.84 4.14
N ASN A 309 -3.39 -18.16 3.09
CA ASN A 309 -3.42 -16.70 3.00
C ASN A 309 -2.03 -16.07 3.30
N ILE A 310 -0.97 -16.74 2.85
CA ILE A 310 0.43 -16.30 2.97
C ILE A 310 0.96 -16.12 1.54
N HIS A 311 1.40 -14.90 1.22
CA HIS A 311 1.78 -14.54 -0.14
C HIS A 311 3.29 -14.43 -0.34
N SER A 312 4.04 -14.20 0.75
CA SER A 312 5.48 -14.00 0.71
C SER A 312 6.26 -15.30 0.97
N PRO A 313 7.44 -15.49 0.33
CA PRO A 313 8.33 -16.60 0.66
C PRO A 313 8.78 -16.59 2.12
N ALA A 314 9.01 -15.40 2.70
CA ALA A 314 9.40 -15.25 4.10
C ALA A 314 8.29 -15.71 5.05
N GLY A 315 7.03 -15.34 4.77
CA GLY A 315 5.88 -15.82 5.53
C GLY A 315 5.71 -17.34 5.45
N LEU A 316 5.87 -17.94 4.26
CA LEU A 316 5.86 -19.40 4.09
C LEU A 316 7.00 -20.07 4.85
N THR A 317 8.17 -19.44 4.94
CA THR A 317 9.31 -19.95 5.72
C THR A 317 9.01 -19.94 7.22
N ILE A 318 8.45 -18.84 7.74
CA ILE A 318 8.03 -18.75 9.14
C ILE A 318 6.96 -19.81 9.45
N PHE A 319 5.95 -19.94 8.57
CA PHE A 319 4.92 -20.96 8.69
C PHE A 319 5.52 -22.37 8.73
N ALA A 320 6.47 -22.69 7.83
CA ALA A 320 7.12 -24.00 7.76
C ALA A 320 7.90 -24.35 9.03
N ILE A 321 8.63 -23.39 9.61
CA ILE A 321 9.39 -23.59 10.85
C ILE A 321 8.46 -23.85 12.03
N ILE A 322 7.43 -23.03 12.20
CA ILE A 322 6.50 -23.12 13.33
C ILE A 322 5.71 -24.42 13.31
N ASN A 323 5.34 -24.88 12.11
CA ASN A 323 4.60 -26.15 11.95
C ASN A 323 5.55 -27.37 11.84
N GLY A 324 6.85 -27.20 12.09
CA GLY A 324 7.82 -28.30 12.10
C GLY A 324 8.05 -28.96 10.73
N LEU A 325 7.72 -28.29 9.64
CA LEU A 325 7.95 -28.77 8.27
C LEU A 325 9.43 -28.69 7.89
N ILE A 326 10.15 -27.72 8.44
CA ILE A 326 11.58 -27.50 8.25
C ILE A 326 12.21 -26.99 9.54
N SER A 327 13.47 -27.39 9.80
CA SER A 327 14.24 -26.79 10.87
C SER A 327 14.87 -25.48 10.42
N ILE A 328 14.97 -24.51 11.30
CA ILE A 328 15.63 -23.23 11.01
C ILE A 328 17.09 -23.43 10.58
N ASN A 329 17.76 -24.49 11.08
CA ASN A 329 19.11 -24.85 10.70
C ASN A 329 19.24 -25.39 9.27
N ASP A 330 18.13 -25.79 8.63
CA ASP A 330 18.11 -26.30 7.27
C ASP A 330 17.97 -25.18 6.22
N ILE A 331 17.82 -23.92 6.66
CA ILE A 331 17.68 -22.77 5.78
C ILE A 331 19.06 -22.21 5.45
N PRO A 332 19.44 -22.10 4.16
CA PRO A 332 20.71 -21.52 3.78
C PRO A 332 20.85 -20.07 4.30
N ARG A 333 21.99 -19.74 4.90
CA ARG A 333 22.26 -18.37 5.39
C ARG A 333 22.19 -17.33 4.29
N SER A 334 22.42 -17.71 3.02
CA SER A 334 22.24 -16.86 1.84
C SER A 334 20.78 -16.52 1.52
N SER A 335 19.82 -17.32 2.02
CA SER A 335 18.37 -17.04 1.89
C SER A 335 17.85 -16.18 3.04
N ILE A 336 18.73 -15.92 4.03
CA ILE A 336 18.45 -15.12 5.23
C ILE A 336 19.21 -13.78 5.18
N GLY A 337 20.14 -13.59 4.24
CA GLY A 337 20.95 -12.37 4.04
C GLY A 337 20.33 -11.37 3.09
#